data_a5d3e20a6315f4e8acbc20273b7c0819
#
_entry.id   a5d3e20a6315f4e8acbc20273b7c0819
#
_cell.length_a   1.000
_cell.length_b   1.000
_cell.length_c   1.000
_cell.angle_alpha   90.00
_cell.angle_beta   90.00
_cell.angle_gamma   90.00
#
_symmetry.space_group_name_H-M   'P 1'
#
loop_
_entity.id
_entity.type
_entity.pdbx_description
1 polymer ?
#
loop_
_entity_poly.entity_id
_entity_poly.type
_entity_poly.pdbx_seq_one_letter_code
_entity_poly.pdbx_strand_id
1 'polypeptide(L)'
;MSSNNKQVFNLIKGGLGESAEDSTKEFAGATVTDTRLMGVVSMTVHWYLPENSQMTDLYQFFYFDAEEDGFETYSSFLGGNSPEDYQNVIKAENQLIGGLGGAQVSITEKEARFLLQNYVDFNRKNDIPLPSGYNEYEFMLTPAVTLSDAELHLFMCKQCTVVDSPYQVITYFLMRCFGKDFEAAKFLTKGYVRTNLFPEHKAATLLKNTIEDYQDAVSGANTKYQQTDEDGMFETFQTIKSYMCESLIEYDGKYFLIVTQVSLEHLRVVKYEKVSVFSLS
;
A
#
# COMPACT_ATOMS: atom_id res chain seq x y z
N MET A 1 17.31 -5.51 26.55
CA MET A 1 18.29 -5.71 25.47
C MET A 1 17.57 -6.51 24.39
N SER A 2 16.89 -5.81 23.52
CA SER A 2 16.19 -6.40 22.36
C SER A 2 17.17 -6.38 21.20
N SER A 3 17.62 -7.54 20.77
CA SER A 3 18.45 -7.69 19.57
C SER A 3 17.53 -7.51 18.37
N ASN A 4 17.61 -6.35 17.72
CA ASN A 4 17.09 -6.15 16.39
C ASN A 4 17.78 -7.17 15.44
N ASN A 5 17.11 -8.28 15.19
CA ASN A 5 17.41 -9.13 14.06
C ASN A 5 16.93 -8.41 12.78
N LYS A 6 17.71 -7.42 12.33
CA LYS A 6 17.68 -7.04 10.92
C LYS A 6 18.21 -8.27 10.18
N GLN A 7 17.32 -9.07 9.61
CA GLN A 7 17.70 -10.05 8.61
C GLN A 7 18.29 -9.26 7.44
N VAL A 8 19.62 -9.20 7.42
CA VAL A 8 20.37 -8.69 6.28
C VAL A 8 20.15 -9.70 5.16
N PHE A 9 19.30 -9.35 4.22
CA PHE A 9 19.10 -10.13 3.01
C PHE A 9 20.44 -10.12 2.24
N ASN A 10 21.19 -11.20 2.34
CA ASN A 10 22.29 -11.48 1.43
C ASN A 10 21.70 -12.01 0.11
N LEU A 11 20.99 -11.16 -0.64
CA LEU A 11 20.84 -11.39 -2.05
C LEU A 11 22.26 -11.32 -2.66
N ILE A 12 22.58 -12.28 -3.51
CA ILE A 12 23.86 -12.39 -4.20
C ILE A 12 24.18 -10.98 -4.75
N LYS A 13 25.25 -10.37 -4.24
CA LYS A 13 25.82 -9.14 -4.78
C LYS A 13 26.38 -9.41 -6.17
N GLY A 14 25.50 -9.48 -7.15
CA GLY A 14 25.81 -9.17 -8.52
C GLY A 14 25.54 -7.68 -8.68
N GLY A 15 26.46 -6.81 -8.24
CA GLY A 15 26.40 -5.43 -8.69
C GLY A 15 26.39 -5.44 -10.21
N LEU A 16 25.55 -4.58 -10.84
CA LEU A 16 25.64 -4.33 -12.28
C LEU A 16 27.10 -4.01 -12.56
N GLY A 17 27.81 -4.87 -13.32
CA GLY A 17 29.11 -4.51 -13.82
C GLY A 17 28.95 -3.24 -14.67
N GLU A 18 29.98 -2.39 -14.76
CA GLU A 18 29.98 -1.13 -15.52
C GLU A 18 29.34 -1.25 -16.92
N SER A 19 29.36 -2.44 -17.52
CA SER A 19 28.75 -2.71 -18.83
C SER A 19 27.21 -2.75 -18.86
N ALA A 20 26.53 -2.91 -17.74
CA ALA A 20 25.06 -2.99 -17.69
C ALA A 20 24.43 -1.66 -17.30
N GLU A 21 25.16 -0.75 -16.67
CA GLU A 21 24.68 0.60 -16.35
C GLU A 21 24.39 1.41 -17.62
N ASP A 22 25.27 1.33 -18.61
CA ASP A 22 25.19 2.06 -19.89
C ASP A 22 24.37 1.35 -20.98
N SER A 23 23.93 0.09 -20.73
CA SER A 23 23.16 -0.67 -21.72
C SER A 23 21.76 -0.10 -21.92
N THR A 24 21.29 -0.14 -23.16
CA THR A 24 19.88 0.14 -23.50
C THR A 24 18.97 -0.84 -22.74
N LYS A 25 17.96 -0.31 -22.06
CA LYS A 25 16.99 -1.11 -21.28
C LYS A 25 15.63 -1.01 -21.95
N GLU A 26 15.10 -2.16 -22.39
CA GLU A 26 13.76 -2.27 -22.97
C GLU A 26 12.81 -2.84 -21.92
N PHE A 27 11.68 -2.15 -21.66
CA PHE A 27 10.71 -2.62 -20.68
C PHE A 27 10.08 -3.95 -21.11
N ALA A 28 10.29 -4.99 -20.33
CA ALA A 28 9.72 -6.33 -20.56
C ALA A 28 8.46 -6.59 -19.73
N GLY A 29 8.36 -6.00 -18.54
CA GLY A 29 7.19 -6.12 -17.68
C GLY A 29 7.43 -5.61 -16.27
N ALA A 30 6.35 -5.45 -15.52
CA ALA A 30 6.42 -5.18 -14.10
C ALA A 30 5.20 -5.74 -13.36
N THR A 31 5.38 -6.04 -12.08
CA THR A 31 4.32 -6.46 -11.17
C THR A 31 4.38 -5.66 -9.88
N VAL A 32 3.25 -5.54 -9.21
CA VAL A 32 3.12 -4.95 -7.88
C VAL A 32 2.27 -5.87 -7.00
N THR A 33 2.54 -5.90 -5.71
CA THR A 33 1.68 -6.66 -4.77
C THR A 33 0.43 -5.87 -4.41
N ASP A 34 -0.68 -6.59 -4.16
CA ASP A 34 -1.95 -6.01 -3.68
C ASP A 34 -2.00 -5.85 -2.15
N THR A 35 -0.85 -5.61 -1.52
CA THR A 35 -0.65 -5.60 -0.07
C THR A 35 -0.69 -4.21 0.57
N ARG A 36 -1.00 -3.15 -0.17
CA ARG A 36 -0.96 -1.78 0.36
C ARG A 36 -1.90 -1.55 1.54
N LEU A 37 -3.05 -2.24 1.59
CA LEU A 37 -3.92 -2.18 2.76
C LEU A 37 -3.29 -2.80 4.02
N MET A 38 -2.21 -3.55 3.87
CA MET A 38 -1.38 -4.07 4.96
C MET A 38 -0.20 -3.16 5.32
N GLY A 39 -0.03 -2.01 4.62
CA GLY A 39 0.98 -0.99 4.87
C GLY A 39 2.23 -1.10 4.00
N VAL A 40 2.36 -2.10 3.17
CA VAL A 40 3.54 -2.35 2.36
C VAL A 40 3.20 -2.69 0.93
N VAL A 41 4.12 -2.36 0.02
CA VAL A 41 4.01 -2.67 -1.41
C VAL A 41 5.36 -3.19 -1.88
N SER A 42 5.36 -4.31 -2.59
CA SER A 42 6.53 -4.78 -3.33
C SER A 42 6.31 -4.62 -4.82
N MET A 43 7.36 -4.23 -5.54
CA MET A 43 7.33 -4.09 -6.99
C MET A 43 8.52 -4.82 -7.60
N THR A 44 8.27 -5.61 -8.64
CA THR A 44 9.32 -6.19 -9.49
C THR A 44 9.23 -5.55 -10.87
N VAL A 45 10.37 -5.13 -11.42
CA VAL A 45 10.47 -4.63 -12.80
C VAL A 45 11.46 -5.47 -13.57
N HIS A 46 11.08 -5.87 -14.76
CA HIS A 46 11.89 -6.66 -15.68
C HIS A 46 12.24 -5.83 -16.92
N TRP A 47 13.53 -5.77 -17.22
CA TRP A 47 14.10 -5.12 -18.40
C TRP A 47 14.85 -6.12 -19.24
N TYR A 48 14.67 -6.03 -20.55
CA TYR A 48 15.49 -6.72 -21.53
C TYR A 48 16.69 -5.84 -21.91
N LEU A 49 17.87 -6.47 -21.99
CA LEU A 49 19.15 -5.83 -22.35
C LEU A 49 19.61 -6.36 -23.72
N PRO A 50 19.19 -5.76 -24.84
CA PRO A 50 19.43 -6.30 -26.17
C PRO A 50 20.90 -6.36 -26.58
N GLU A 51 21.74 -5.51 -26.00
CA GLU A 51 23.17 -5.41 -26.32
C GLU A 51 24.04 -6.40 -25.55
N ASN A 52 23.47 -7.08 -24.53
CA ASN A 52 24.18 -8.03 -23.71
C ASN A 52 23.86 -9.48 -24.11
N SER A 53 24.81 -10.16 -24.75
CA SER A 53 24.60 -11.52 -25.27
C SER A 53 24.58 -12.64 -24.21
N GLN A 54 25.05 -12.37 -23.01
CA GLN A 54 25.16 -13.36 -21.93
C GLN A 54 24.14 -13.17 -20.81
N MET A 55 23.85 -11.91 -20.48
CA MET A 55 22.93 -11.53 -19.42
C MET A 55 21.89 -10.60 -20.02
N THR A 56 20.83 -11.20 -20.54
CA THR A 56 19.81 -10.50 -21.34
C THR A 56 18.73 -9.86 -20.50
N ASP A 57 18.64 -10.20 -19.22
CA ASP A 57 17.53 -9.84 -18.36
C ASP A 57 18.01 -9.19 -17.06
N LEU A 58 17.49 -8.00 -16.78
CA LEU A 58 17.65 -7.30 -15.51
C LEU A 58 16.33 -7.30 -14.77
N TYR A 59 16.33 -7.86 -13.58
CA TYR A 59 15.21 -7.78 -12.64
C TYR A 59 15.57 -6.84 -11.50
N GLN A 60 14.66 -5.91 -11.21
CA GLN A 60 14.79 -4.96 -10.11
C GLN A 60 13.66 -5.18 -9.12
N PHE A 61 13.98 -5.26 -7.84
CA PHE A 61 13.08 -5.52 -6.75
C PHE A 61 13.05 -4.32 -5.81
N PHE A 62 11.86 -3.80 -5.59
CA PHE A 62 11.61 -2.62 -4.77
C PHE A 62 10.64 -2.99 -3.66
N TYR A 63 10.93 -2.56 -2.44
CA TYR A 63 10.05 -2.69 -1.30
C TYR A 63 9.76 -1.33 -0.70
N PHE A 64 8.49 -1.05 -0.51
CA PHE A 64 7.99 0.24 -0.03
C PHE A 64 7.18 0.02 1.24
N ASP A 65 7.52 0.74 2.30
CA ASP A 65 6.67 0.96 3.47
C ASP A 65 5.83 2.21 3.23
N ALA A 66 4.52 2.04 3.13
CA ALA A 66 3.60 3.15 2.86
C ALA A 66 3.31 4.01 4.09
N GLU A 67 3.81 3.64 5.27
CA GLU A 67 3.52 4.28 6.55
C GLU A 67 4.63 5.20 7.04
N GLU A 68 5.87 4.70 7.11
CA GLU A 68 6.97 5.41 7.77
C GLU A 68 8.25 5.49 6.94
N ASP A 69 8.71 4.35 6.39
CA ASP A 69 10.06 4.26 5.82
C ASP A 69 10.10 4.58 4.31
N GLY A 70 8.93 4.63 3.65
CA GLY A 70 8.87 4.97 2.23
C GLY A 70 9.53 3.92 1.36
N PHE A 71 10.50 4.32 0.52
CA PHE A 71 11.31 3.39 -0.24
C PHE A 71 12.41 2.81 0.67
N GLU A 72 12.18 1.61 1.19
CA GLU A 72 12.99 1.00 2.24
C GLU A 72 14.10 0.08 1.69
N THR A 73 13.77 -0.76 0.69
CA THR A 73 14.73 -1.77 0.21
C THR A 73 14.74 -1.85 -1.31
N TYR A 74 15.96 -1.97 -1.85
CA TYR A 74 16.22 -2.22 -3.25
C TYR A 74 17.21 -3.37 -3.43
N SER A 75 16.96 -4.20 -4.44
CA SER A 75 17.95 -5.17 -4.94
C SER A 75 17.73 -5.40 -6.43
N SER A 76 18.74 -5.93 -7.10
CA SER A 76 18.68 -6.27 -8.52
C SER A 76 19.27 -7.65 -8.77
N PHE A 77 18.85 -8.26 -9.86
CA PHE A 77 19.39 -9.51 -10.36
C PHE A 77 19.61 -9.39 -11.87
N LEU A 78 20.81 -9.70 -12.32
CA LEU A 78 21.17 -9.74 -13.72
C LEU A 78 21.37 -11.20 -14.13
N GLY A 79 20.61 -11.66 -15.11
CA GLY A 79 20.61 -13.06 -15.53
C GLY A 79 20.33 -13.25 -17.01
N GLY A 80 20.40 -14.51 -17.43
CA GLY A 80 19.91 -14.97 -18.72
C GLY A 80 18.58 -15.70 -18.59
N ASN A 81 18.05 -16.25 -19.67
CA ASN A 81 16.81 -17.00 -19.73
C ASN A 81 16.97 -18.47 -19.26
N SER A 82 17.79 -18.72 -18.25
CA SER A 82 17.92 -20.09 -17.70
C SER A 82 16.81 -20.43 -16.73
N PRO A 83 16.39 -21.71 -16.60
CA PRO A 83 15.42 -22.10 -15.58
C PRO A 83 15.89 -21.81 -14.14
N GLU A 84 17.20 -21.81 -13.91
CA GLU A 84 17.79 -21.48 -12.60
C GLU A 84 17.65 -20.00 -12.28
N ASP A 85 17.88 -19.12 -13.25
CA ASP A 85 17.68 -17.67 -13.11
C ASP A 85 16.24 -17.35 -12.76
N TYR A 86 15.28 -17.98 -13.44
CA TYR A 86 13.85 -17.80 -13.17
C TYR A 86 13.50 -18.25 -11.72
N GLN A 87 14.05 -19.34 -11.22
CA GLN A 87 13.84 -19.77 -9.83
C GLN A 87 14.43 -18.79 -8.83
N ASN A 88 15.56 -18.17 -9.16
CA ASN A 88 16.17 -17.13 -8.31
C ASN A 88 15.29 -15.87 -8.24
N VAL A 89 14.67 -15.46 -9.35
CA VAL A 89 13.71 -14.34 -9.40
C VAL A 89 12.51 -14.62 -8.51
N ILE A 90 11.84 -15.77 -8.68
CA ILE A 90 10.70 -16.18 -7.85
C ILE A 90 11.07 -16.21 -6.36
N LYS A 91 12.26 -16.70 -6.02
CA LYS A 91 12.73 -16.74 -4.64
C LYS A 91 12.92 -15.32 -4.08
N ALA A 92 13.48 -14.41 -4.85
CA ALA A 92 13.65 -13.02 -4.46
C ALA A 92 12.30 -12.32 -4.24
N GLU A 93 11.34 -12.49 -5.15
CA GLU A 93 9.98 -11.96 -5.01
C GLU A 93 9.30 -12.47 -3.72
N ASN A 94 9.36 -13.79 -3.49
CA ASN A 94 8.77 -14.39 -2.28
C ASN A 94 9.43 -13.89 -0.99
N GLN A 95 10.73 -13.59 -1.01
CA GLN A 95 11.42 -13.03 0.14
C GLN A 95 10.98 -11.60 0.45
N LEU A 96 10.75 -10.78 -0.58
CA LEU A 96 10.26 -9.41 -0.43
C LEU A 96 8.84 -9.35 0.14
N ILE A 97 7.97 -10.25 -0.30
CA ILE A 97 6.58 -10.34 0.21
C ILE A 97 6.55 -10.78 1.69
N GLY A 98 7.61 -11.47 2.16
CA GLY A 98 7.83 -11.74 3.58
C GLY A 98 6.74 -12.54 4.28
N GLY A 99 5.92 -13.31 3.58
CA GLY A 99 4.84 -14.11 4.15
C GLY A 99 3.54 -13.34 4.41
N LEU A 100 3.45 -12.06 4.01
CA LEU A 100 2.19 -11.29 4.04
C LEU A 100 1.14 -11.88 3.09
N GLY A 101 1.56 -12.71 2.15
CA GLY A 101 0.72 -13.16 1.05
C GLY A 101 0.54 -12.04 0.03
N GLY A 102 -0.57 -12.07 -0.67
CA GLY A 102 -0.88 -11.09 -1.69
C GLY A 102 -0.66 -11.63 -3.11
N ALA A 103 -1.37 -11.04 -4.06
CA ALA A 103 -1.26 -11.37 -5.47
C ALA A 103 -0.26 -10.43 -6.15
N GLN A 104 0.48 -10.96 -7.12
CA GLN A 104 1.28 -10.17 -8.05
C GLN A 104 0.36 -9.68 -9.18
N VAL A 105 0.22 -8.37 -9.31
CA VAL A 105 -0.64 -7.74 -10.31
C VAL A 105 0.22 -7.01 -11.33
N SER A 106 0.01 -7.27 -12.61
CA SER A 106 0.75 -6.63 -13.69
C SER A 106 0.48 -5.13 -13.76
N ILE A 107 1.56 -4.36 -13.93
CA ILE A 107 1.53 -2.91 -14.09
C ILE A 107 2.32 -2.48 -15.33
N THR A 108 2.05 -1.28 -15.80
CA THR A 108 2.76 -0.67 -16.93
C THR A 108 4.06 -0.03 -16.47
N GLU A 109 4.98 0.25 -17.41
CA GLU A 109 6.19 1.03 -17.14
C GLU A 109 5.86 2.40 -16.50
N LYS A 110 4.82 3.06 -17.02
CA LYS A 110 4.34 4.35 -16.49
C LYS A 110 3.96 4.26 -15.02
N GLU A 111 3.21 3.21 -14.63
CA GLU A 111 2.79 2.97 -13.25
C GLU A 111 3.99 2.61 -12.35
N ALA A 112 4.93 1.79 -12.86
CA ALA A 112 6.14 1.43 -12.11
C ALA A 112 7.02 2.65 -11.82
N ARG A 113 7.28 3.48 -12.84
CA ARG A 113 8.02 4.75 -12.69
C ARG A 113 7.31 5.70 -11.72
N PHE A 114 5.99 5.85 -11.84
CA PHE A 114 5.19 6.69 -10.96
C PHE A 114 5.31 6.26 -9.50
N LEU A 115 5.20 4.95 -9.23
CA LEU A 115 5.31 4.40 -7.88
C LEU A 115 6.68 4.71 -7.26
N LEU A 116 7.75 4.39 -8.00
CA LEU A 116 9.12 4.65 -7.55
C LEU A 116 9.36 6.13 -7.28
N GLN A 117 8.97 7.01 -8.20
CA GLN A 117 9.15 8.46 -8.07
C GLN A 117 8.43 9.01 -6.85
N ASN A 118 7.18 8.57 -6.59
CA ASN A 118 6.43 9.00 -5.42
C ASN A 118 7.11 8.61 -4.10
N TYR A 119 7.63 7.39 -3.99
CA TYR A 119 8.30 6.96 -2.77
C TYR A 119 9.70 7.56 -2.62
N VAL A 120 10.43 7.79 -3.71
CA VAL A 120 11.69 8.55 -3.68
C VAL A 120 11.44 10.00 -3.21
N ASP A 121 10.37 10.63 -3.68
CA ASP A 121 9.98 11.97 -3.25
C ASP A 121 9.50 11.98 -1.78
N PHE A 122 8.81 10.93 -1.34
CA PHE A 122 8.46 10.76 0.07
C PHE A 122 9.70 10.69 0.95
N ASN A 123 10.69 9.87 0.61
CA ASN A 123 11.94 9.76 1.35
C ASN A 123 12.67 11.11 1.41
N ARG A 124 12.80 11.80 0.27
CA ARG A 124 13.44 13.12 0.20
C ARG A 124 12.76 14.18 1.06
N LYS A 125 11.43 14.21 1.08
CA LYS A 125 10.63 15.17 1.88
C LYS A 125 10.71 14.92 3.38
N ASN A 126 10.99 13.68 3.78
CA ASN A 126 11.04 13.27 5.19
C ASN A 126 12.49 13.02 5.68
N ASP A 127 13.50 13.38 4.88
CA ASP A 127 14.93 13.17 5.19
C ASP A 127 15.26 11.69 5.48
N ILE A 128 14.54 10.76 4.84
CA ILE A 128 14.78 9.32 4.91
C ILE A 128 15.81 8.95 3.83
N PRO A 129 16.90 8.26 4.17
CA PRO A 129 17.89 7.87 3.19
C PRO A 129 17.33 6.88 2.17
N LEU A 130 17.70 7.07 0.90
CA LEU A 130 17.35 6.11 -0.15
C LEU A 130 18.18 4.83 -0.01
N PRO A 131 17.64 3.67 -0.42
CA PRO A 131 18.40 2.43 -0.48
C PRO A 131 19.65 2.53 -1.36
N SER A 132 20.65 1.71 -1.09
CA SER A 132 21.85 1.59 -1.93
C SER A 132 21.48 1.11 -3.35
N GLY A 133 22.31 1.42 -4.34
CA GLY A 133 22.09 1.06 -5.75
C GLY A 133 21.36 2.13 -6.54
N TYR A 134 21.45 3.39 -6.10
CA TYR A 134 20.79 4.53 -6.75
C TYR A 134 21.05 4.62 -8.26
N ASN A 135 22.30 4.43 -8.70
CA ASN A 135 22.69 4.43 -10.10
C ASN A 135 21.98 3.35 -10.95
N GLU A 136 21.55 2.26 -10.34
CA GLU A 136 20.87 1.17 -11.04
C GLU A 136 19.40 1.49 -11.37
N TYR A 137 18.74 2.37 -10.61
CA TYR A 137 17.34 2.74 -10.82
C TYR A 137 17.10 4.22 -11.14
N GLU A 138 18.16 5.04 -11.15
CA GLU A 138 18.06 6.48 -11.43
C GLU A 138 17.37 6.80 -12.78
N PHE A 139 17.60 5.97 -13.79
CA PHE A 139 16.99 6.13 -15.12
C PHE A 139 15.45 6.03 -15.09
N MET A 140 14.87 5.40 -14.07
CA MET A 140 13.41 5.36 -13.87
C MET A 140 12.85 6.65 -13.24
N LEU A 141 13.72 7.50 -12.68
CA LEU A 141 13.32 8.74 -12.03
C LEU A 141 13.15 9.90 -13.04
N THR A 142 13.64 9.74 -14.27
CA THR A 142 13.60 10.77 -15.31
C THR A 142 13.11 10.15 -16.62
N PRO A 143 12.15 10.77 -17.33
CA PRO A 143 11.40 11.99 -16.96
C PRO A 143 10.38 11.75 -15.83
N ALA A 144 9.93 12.85 -15.22
CA ALA A 144 8.85 12.79 -14.22
C ALA A 144 7.56 12.27 -14.86
N VAL A 145 6.87 11.38 -14.14
CA VAL A 145 5.64 10.73 -14.61
C VAL A 145 4.47 11.18 -13.75
N THR A 146 3.35 11.47 -14.39
CA THR A 146 2.09 11.78 -13.70
C THR A 146 0.99 10.83 -14.17
N LEU A 147 0.10 10.44 -13.24
CA LEU A 147 -1.14 9.75 -13.53
C LEU A 147 -2.31 10.72 -13.41
N SER A 148 -3.29 10.61 -14.30
CA SER A 148 -4.59 11.26 -14.11
C SER A 148 -5.34 10.62 -12.93
N ASP A 149 -6.37 11.28 -12.41
CA ASP A 149 -7.17 10.76 -11.29
C ASP A 149 -7.75 9.36 -11.58
N ALA A 150 -8.19 9.13 -12.82
CA ALA A 150 -8.71 7.84 -13.26
C ALA A 150 -7.62 6.76 -13.29
N GLU A 151 -6.42 7.06 -13.84
CA GLU A 151 -5.27 6.15 -13.85
C GLU A 151 -4.82 5.86 -12.41
N LEU A 152 -4.76 6.87 -11.55
CA LEU A 152 -4.38 6.72 -10.15
C LEU A 152 -5.36 5.80 -9.40
N HIS A 153 -6.68 5.99 -9.62
CA HIS A 153 -7.68 5.13 -9.03
C HIS A 153 -7.53 3.66 -9.48
N LEU A 154 -7.34 3.42 -10.77
CA LEU A 154 -7.10 2.07 -11.30
C LEU A 154 -5.82 1.46 -10.76
N PHE A 155 -4.77 2.27 -10.61
CA PHE A 155 -3.51 1.82 -10.05
C PHE A 155 -3.64 1.49 -8.55
N MET A 156 -4.42 2.25 -7.78
CA MET A 156 -4.76 1.90 -6.38
C MET A 156 -5.52 0.57 -6.29
N CYS A 157 -6.42 0.28 -7.23
CA CYS A 157 -7.09 -1.02 -7.31
C CYS A 157 -6.11 -2.20 -7.50
N LYS A 158 -4.97 -1.98 -8.17
CA LYS A 158 -3.92 -3.01 -8.34
C LYS A 158 -3.09 -3.23 -7.08
N GLN A 159 -2.92 -2.20 -6.26
CA GLN A 159 -2.12 -2.23 -5.03
C GLN A 159 -2.92 -2.68 -3.79
N CYS A 160 -4.24 -2.67 -3.87
CA CYS A 160 -5.12 -2.97 -2.74
C CYS A 160 -5.88 -4.26 -3.00
N THR A 161 -5.79 -5.20 -2.06
CA THR A 161 -6.58 -6.43 -2.13
C THR A 161 -8.08 -6.13 -2.15
N VAL A 162 -8.85 -7.00 -2.79
CA VAL A 162 -10.31 -6.91 -2.79
C VAL A 162 -10.83 -7.15 -1.38
N VAL A 163 -11.71 -6.26 -0.92
CA VAL A 163 -12.34 -6.34 0.40
C VAL A 163 -13.83 -6.58 0.21
N ASP A 164 -14.33 -7.69 0.75
CA ASP A 164 -15.71 -8.17 0.56
C ASP A 164 -16.55 -8.22 1.86
N SER A 165 -15.96 -7.83 2.97
CA SER A 165 -16.61 -7.86 4.29
C SER A 165 -16.57 -6.47 4.96
N PRO A 166 -17.67 -6.04 5.62
CA PRO A 166 -17.69 -4.82 6.42
C PRO A 166 -16.58 -4.77 7.48
N TYR A 167 -16.31 -5.90 8.12
CA TYR A 167 -15.28 -6.01 9.17
C TYR A 167 -13.87 -5.81 8.61
N GLN A 168 -13.60 -6.32 7.40
CA GLN A 168 -12.32 -6.09 6.72
C GLN A 168 -12.17 -4.63 6.29
N VAL A 169 -13.21 -4.02 5.68
CA VAL A 169 -13.20 -2.60 5.32
C VAL A 169 -12.86 -1.74 6.52
N ILE A 170 -13.55 -1.95 7.65
CA ILE A 170 -13.34 -1.17 8.88
C ILE A 170 -11.93 -1.39 9.42
N THR A 171 -11.48 -2.65 9.48
CA THR A 171 -10.15 -2.98 10.00
C THR A 171 -9.05 -2.32 9.17
N TYR A 172 -9.07 -2.47 7.85
CA TYR A 172 -8.09 -1.83 6.97
C TYR A 172 -8.18 -0.30 7.01
N PHE A 173 -9.39 0.26 7.02
CA PHE A 173 -9.57 1.70 7.14
C PHE A 173 -8.93 2.25 8.43
N LEU A 174 -9.20 1.61 9.59
CA LEU A 174 -8.62 2.02 10.86
C LEU A 174 -7.10 1.83 10.88
N MET A 175 -6.60 0.70 10.37
CA MET A 175 -5.16 0.45 10.24
C MET A 175 -4.47 1.56 9.45
N ARG A 176 -5.00 1.96 8.28
CA ARG A 176 -4.39 2.99 7.43
C ARG A 176 -4.52 4.39 8.03
N CYS A 177 -5.61 4.67 8.77
CA CYS A 177 -5.75 5.93 9.48
C CYS A 177 -4.80 6.06 10.68
N PHE A 178 -4.55 4.97 11.41
CA PHE A 178 -3.56 4.95 12.49
C PHE A 178 -2.13 4.92 11.94
N GLY A 179 -1.90 4.13 10.90
CA GLY A 179 -0.63 3.95 10.24
C GLY A 179 -0.16 5.13 9.39
N LYS A 180 -1.02 6.05 8.97
CA LYS A 180 -0.72 7.25 8.15
C LYS A 180 -0.71 7.04 6.62
N ASP A 181 -0.99 5.87 6.07
CA ASP A 181 -1.27 5.76 4.64
C ASP A 181 -2.69 6.26 4.32
N PHE A 182 -2.85 7.59 4.34
CA PHE A 182 -4.15 8.24 4.12
C PHE A 182 -4.69 8.03 2.71
N GLU A 183 -3.86 7.76 1.73
CA GLU A 183 -4.32 7.47 0.36
C GLU A 183 -4.99 6.09 0.30
N ALA A 184 -4.44 5.08 0.97
CA ALA A 184 -5.10 3.78 1.10
C ALA A 184 -6.37 3.87 1.98
N ALA A 185 -6.36 4.70 3.04
CA ALA A 185 -7.57 4.96 3.82
C ALA A 185 -8.67 5.61 2.96
N LYS A 186 -8.35 6.64 2.17
CA LYS A 186 -9.29 7.29 1.24
C LYS A 186 -9.83 6.34 0.18
N PHE A 187 -9.00 5.41 -0.31
CA PHE A 187 -9.44 4.38 -1.26
C PHE A 187 -10.61 3.55 -0.73
N LEU A 188 -10.71 3.35 0.58
CA LEU A 188 -11.81 2.64 1.23
C LEU A 188 -13.04 3.53 1.51
N THR A 189 -13.01 4.83 1.23
CA THR A 189 -14.11 5.75 1.52
C THR A 189 -15.00 6.02 0.31
N LYS A 190 -16.21 6.51 0.57
CA LYS A 190 -17.12 7.11 -0.42
C LYS A 190 -17.30 8.58 -0.08
N GLY A 191 -16.94 9.45 -1.00
CA GLY A 191 -16.99 10.89 -0.76
C GLY A 191 -15.88 11.38 0.20
N TYR A 192 -16.11 12.56 0.79
CA TYR A 192 -15.15 13.14 1.72
C TYR A 192 -15.34 12.56 3.12
N VAL A 193 -14.33 11.83 3.60
CA VAL A 193 -14.24 11.34 4.97
C VAL A 193 -12.90 11.77 5.54
N ARG A 194 -12.92 12.29 6.77
CA ARG A 194 -11.67 12.60 7.47
C ARG A 194 -10.94 11.30 7.79
N THR A 195 -9.71 11.14 7.32
CA THR A 195 -8.94 9.90 7.46
C THR A 195 -7.91 9.93 8.57
N ASN A 196 -7.43 11.12 8.99
CA ASN A 196 -6.47 11.20 10.09
C ASN A 196 -7.14 11.10 11.46
N LEU A 197 -6.82 10.03 12.18
CA LEU A 197 -7.27 9.78 13.54
C LEU A 197 -6.38 10.44 14.58
N PHE A 198 -5.09 10.51 14.32
CA PHE A 198 -4.09 11.21 15.11
C PHE A 198 -3.53 12.39 14.33
N PRO A 199 -3.47 13.58 14.94
CA PRO A 199 -2.88 14.75 14.30
C PRO A 199 -1.35 14.70 14.23
N GLU A 200 -0.72 13.77 14.93
CA GLU A 200 0.72 13.68 15.07
C GLU A 200 1.39 12.98 13.88
N HIS A 201 2.68 13.26 13.67
CA HIS A 201 3.43 12.83 12.49
C HIS A 201 3.86 11.35 12.51
N LYS A 202 3.79 10.69 13.66
CA LYS A 202 4.17 9.28 13.79
C LYS A 202 3.00 8.35 13.52
N ALA A 203 3.27 7.21 12.90
CA ALA A 203 2.32 6.12 12.76
C ALA A 203 2.07 5.43 14.12
N ALA A 204 0.84 4.93 14.30
CA ALA A 204 0.49 4.06 15.40
C ALA A 204 0.17 2.66 14.88
N THR A 205 0.53 1.64 15.63
CA THR A 205 0.28 0.26 15.25
C THR A 205 -1.03 -0.23 15.85
N LEU A 206 -1.95 -0.70 15.00
CA LEU A 206 -3.17 -1.37 15.44
C LEU A 206 -2.84 -2.79 15.88
N LEU A 207 -2.92 -3.08 17.18
CA LEU A 207 -2.64 -4.39 17.76
C LEU A 207 -3.85 -5.31 17.76
N LYS A 208 -5.03 -4.75 18.07
CA LYS A 208 -6.28 -5.48 18.13
C LYS A 208 -7.44 -4.57 17.81
N ASN A 209 -8.44 -5.10 17.11
CA ASN A 209 -9.69 -4.41 16.83
C ASN A 209 -10.87 -5.32 17.16
N THR A 210 -11.86 -4.80 17.90
CA THR A 210 -13.14 -5.44 18.13
C THR A 210 -14.21 -4.59 17.48
N ILE A 211 -15.04 -5.19 16.63
CA ILE A 211 -16.04 -4.49 15.83
C ILE A 211 -17.41 -5.09 16.16
N GLU A 212 -18.35 -4.25 16.56
CA GLU A 212 -19.71 -4.63 16.88
C GLU A 212 -20.71 -3.82 16.05
N ASP A 213 -21.79 -4.44 15.61
CA ASP A 213 -22.89 -3.75 14.94
C ASP A 213 -23.50 -2.74 15.90
N TYR A 214 -23.48 -1.47 15.52
CA TYR A 214 -24.07 -0.42 16.31
C TYR A 214 -25.52 -0.19 15.87
N GLN A 215 -26.45 -0.63 16.72
CA GLN A 215 -27.86 -0.31 16.59
C GLN A 215 -28.17 0.90 17.48
N ASP A 216 -28.39 2.05 16.87
CA ASP A 216 -28.82 3.23 17.61
C ASP A 216 -30.21 2.98 18.18
N ALA A 217 -30.33 2.86 19.50
CA ALA A 217 -31.59 2.62 20.20
C ALA A 217 -32.60 3.78 20.01
N VAL A 218 -32.12 4.92 19.49
CA VAL A 218 -32.94 6.15 19.30
C VAL A 218 -33.37 6.33 17.84
N SER A 219 -32.66 5.76 16.87
CA SER A 219 -32.98 5.88 15.46
C SER A 219 -33.56 4.59 14.89
N GLY A 220 -34.81 4.29 15.19
CA GLY A 220 -35.66 3.48 14.31
C GLY A 220 -35.89 4.13 12.93
N ALA A 221 -35.11 5.13 12.61
CA ALA A 221 -35.06 5.83 11.34
C ALA A 221 -33.82 5.35 10.57
N ASN A 222 -33.98 4.30 9.75
CA ASN A 222 -33.23 4.21 8.54
C ASN A 222 -33.28 5.60 7.90
N THR A 223 -32.16 6.33 7.84
CA THR A 223 -32.12 7.61 7.16
C THR A 223 -32.28 7.31 5.69
N LYS A 224 -33.53 7.32 5.23
CA LYS A 224 -33.89 7.16 3.83
C LYS A 224 -33.56 8.46 3.13
N TYR A 225 -32.46 8.51 2.42
CA TYR A 225 -32.24 9.55 1.45
C TYR A 225 -33.05 9.17 0.20
N GLN A 226 -34.13 9.89 -0.05
CA GLN A 226 -34.83 9.85 -1.32
C GLN A 226 -34.03 10.68 -2.32
N GLN A 227 -33.41 10.04 -3.27
CA GLN A 227 -32.99 10.66 -4.51
C GLN A 227 -34.11 10.41 -5.52
N THR A 228 -34.96 11.41 -5.79
CA THR A 228 -35.96 11.36 -6.85
C THR A 228 -35.28 11.72 -8.15
N ASP A 229 -35.07 10.73 -9.02
CA ASP A 229 -34.81 10.99 -10.43
C ASP A 229 -36.09 11.49 -11.09
N GLU A 230 -35.97 12.43 -12.04
CA GLU A 230 -37.08 13.07 -12.72
C GLU A 230 -38.04 12.12 -13.49
N ASP A 231 -37.67 10.84 -13.63
CA ASP A 231 -38.46 9.79 -14.29
C ASP A 231 -39.25 8.86 -13.35
N GLY A 232 -39.28 9.10 -12.07
CA GLY A 232 -40.29 8.57 -11.14
C GLY A 232 -40.33 7.04 -10.92
N MET A 233 -39.28 6.27 -11.20
CA MET A 233 -39.43 4.83 -11.26
C MET A 233 -38.34 3.94 -10.60
N PHE A 234 -37.68 4.33 -9.55
CA PHE A 234 -37.02 3.34 -8.64
C PHE A 234 -36.46 4.05 -7.40
N GLU A 235 -37.09 3.82 -6.23
CA GLU A 235 -36.52 4.16 -4.94
C GLU A 235 -35.45 3.12 -4.59
N THR A 236 -34.20 3.44 -4.78
CA THR A 236 -33.09 2.66 -4.24
C THR A 236 -32.85 3.06 -2.78
N PHE A 237 -33.29 2.23 -1.85
CA PHE A 237 -33.00 2.43 -0.43
C PHE A 237 -31.52 2.12 -0.18
N GLN A 238 -30.70 3.14 0.02
CA GLN A 238 -29.31 2.99 0.45
C GLN A 238 -29.30 2.77 1.97
N THR A 239 -28.88 1.61 2.41
CA THR A 239 -28.80 1.28 3.85
C THR A 239 -27.41 1.60 4.35
N ILE A 240 -27.29 2.65 5.17
CA ILE A 240 -26.06 2.93 5.93
C ILE A 240 -26.09 2.10 7.20
N LYS A 241 -25.03 1.32 7.43
CA LYS A 241 -24.83 0.55 8.66
C LYS A 241 -23.71 1.17 9.48
N SER A 242 -23.91 1.30 10.78
CA SER A 242 -22.91 1.82 11.70
C SER A 242 -22.35 0.70 12.59
N TYR A 243 -21.08 0.84 12.91
CA TYR A 243 -20.32 -0.11 13.72
C TYR A 243 -19.57 0.64 14.80
N MET A 244 -19.52 0.06 16.00
CA MET A 244 -18.68 0.51 17.10
C MET A 244 -17.41 -0.31 17.09
N CYS A 245 -16.27 0.36 17.16
CA CYS A 245 -14.96 -0.28 17.10
C CYS A 245 -14.15 0.10 18.34
N GLU A 246 -13.61 -0.91 19.02
CA GLU A 246 -12.64 -0.76 20.10
C GLU A 246 -11.27 -1.19 19.57
N SER A 247 -10.37 -0.24 19.43
CA SER A 247 -9.03 -0.44 18.85
C SER A 247 -7.96 -0.27 19.93
N LEU A 248 -7.20 -1.34 20.21
CA LEU A 248 -5.98 -1.29 20.98
C LEU A 248 -4.83 -0.91 20.06
N ILE A 249 -4.16 0.19 20.33
CA ILE A 249 -3.04 0.66 19.54
C ILE A 249 -1.79 0.85 20.41
N GLU A 250 -0.63 0.70 19.78
CA GLU A 250 0.66 1.10 20.31
C GLU A 250 1.12 2.38 19.59
N TYR A 251 1.51 3.38 20.37
CA TYR A 251 2.01 4.63 19.86
C TYR A 251 3.12 5.16 20.80
N ASP A 252 4.32 5.33 20.26
CA ASP A 252 5.51 5.83 21.00
C ASP A 252 5.77 5.04 22.30
N GLY A 253 5.65 3.69 22.23
CA GLY A 253 5.87 2.79 23.37
C GLY A 253 4.77 2.82 24.43
N LYS A 254 3.64 3.46 24.16
CA LYS A 254 2.47 3.52 25.04
C LYS A 254 1.26 2.85 24.38
N TYR A 255 0.36 2.35 25.20
CA TYR A 255 -0.86 1.70 24.73
C TYR A 255 -2.08 2.58 24.94
N PHE A 256 -2.96 2.59 23.96
CA PHE A 256 -4.22 3.32 24.00
C PHE A 256 -5.37 2.44 23.53
N LEU A 257 -6.50 2.58 24.22
CA LEU A 257 -7.77 2.06 23.74
C LEU A 257 -8.55 3.22 23.10
N ILE A 258 -8.89 3.06 21.83
CA ILE A 258 -9.65 4.06 21.08
C ILE A 258 -10.99 3.49 20.68
N VAL A 259 -12.04 4.20 21.02
CA VAL A 259 -13.40 3.88 20.62
C VAL A 259 -13.81 4.78 19.46
N THR A 260 -14.24 4.16 18.37
CA THR A 260 -14.64 4.86 17.14
C THR A 260 -15.97 4.35 16.65
N GLN A 261 -16.74 5.21 15.99
CA GLN A 261 -17.93 4.83 15.24
C GLN A 261 -17.61 4.97 13.74
N VAL A 262 -17.82 3.88 12.98
CA VAL A 262 -17.61 3.84 11.53
C VAL A 262 -18.92 3.49 10.85
N SER A 263 -19.33 4.28 9.86
CA SER A 263 -20.54 4.01 9.08
C SER A 263 -20.17 3.63 7.65
N LEU A 264 -20.78 2.55 7.16
CA LEU A 264 -20.55 2.01 5.82
C LEU A 264 -21.79 2.10 4.95
N GLU A 265 -21.57 2.38 3.68
CA GLU A 265 -22.50 2.21 2.60
C GLU A 265 -21.85 1.36 1.50
N HIS A 266 -22.44 0.22 1.13
CA HIS A 266 -21.90 -0.69 0.10
C HIS A 266 -20.38 -0.97 0.23
N LEU A 267 -19.93 -1.37 1.42
CA LEU A 267 -18.51 -1.64 1.70
C LEU A 267 -17.57 -0.43 1.48
N ARG A 268 -18.08 0.79 1.66
CA ARG A 268 -17.29 2.02 1.65
C ARG A 268 -17.57 2.82 2.91
N VAL A 269 -16.55 3.38 3.53
CA VAL A 269 -16.70 4.26 4.69
C VAL A 269 -17.29 5.59 4.22
N VAL A 270 -18.44 5.97 4.79
CA VAL A 270 -19.11 7.24 4.51
C VAL A 270 -19.03 8.22 5.69
N LYS A 271 -18.82 7.70 6.90
CA LYS A 271 -18.66 8.50 8.10
C LYS A 271 -17.75 7.80 9.10
N TYR A 272 -16.98 8.60 9.80
CA TYR A 272 -16.11 8.16 10.88
C TYR A 272 -16.10 9.19 11.99
N GLU A 273 -16.22 8.73 13.25
CA GLU A 273 -16.16 9.57 14.44
C GLU A 273 -15.33 8.89 15.54
N LYS A 274 -14.38 9.65 16.10
CA LYS A 274 -13.65 9.23 17.29
C LYS A 274 -14.48 9.57 18.52
N VAL A 275 -14.93 8.55 19.25
CA VAL A 275 -15.82 8.69 20.41
C VAL A 275 -15.02 8.95 21.69
N SER A 276 -13.99 8.15 21.95
CA SER A 276 -13.15 8.29 23.15
C SER A 276 -11.76 7.69 22.97
N VAL A 277 -10.82 8.16 23.81
CA VAL A 277 -9.43 7.68 23.87
C VAL A 277 -9.05 7.48 25.33
N PHE A 278 -8.55 6.30 25.66
CA PHE A 278 -8.09 5.94 26.99
C PHE A 278 -6.61 5.57 26.90
N SER A 279 -5.76 6.20 27.72
CA SER A 279 -4.38 5.76 27.91
C SER A 279 -4.37 4.56 28.85
N LEU A 280 -3.71 3.50 28.46
CA LEU A 280 -3.48 2.31 29.26
C LEU A 280 -2.07 2.43 29.84
N SER A 281 -1.97 2.80 31.10
CA SER A 281 -0.69 2.99 31.84
C SER A 281 -0.02 1.66 32.16
#